data_cf47257bceea30981789c1faaf5ecb79
#
_entry.id   cf47257bceea30981789c1faaf5ecb79
#
_cell.length_a   1.000
_cell.length_b   1.000
_cell.length_c   1.000
_cell.angle_alpha   90.00
_cell.angle_beta   90.00
_cell.angle_gamma   90.00
#
_symmetry.space_group_name_H-M   'P 1'
#
loop_
_entity.id
_entity.type
_entity.pdbx_description
1 polymer ?
#
loop_
_entity_poly.entity_id
_entity_poly.type
_entity_poly.pdbx_seq_one_letter_code
_entity_poly.pdbx_strand_id
1 'polypeptide(L)'
;MPLEAWREQALRELKGAPPERLIARIEGLEIEALYPAVPRALPGREGLLRAPGWTVCPETTHPDPAVAGAAIARDLQRGAGAVWVRLDERLAAGVAGPPAPTGLHGVVVRDVEALASLIVGVDVRRTPVTLAVGAAGRGVRTLLSALAGRGGLELAALHGLLGCDPLAALVNRGALAWPIEHALKDMSEVAAWARGAAPGLRTALVDVGGYHDAGAGAAEQLAVRRPPARPSRSPAASPSR
;
A
#
# COMPACT_ATOMS: atom_id res chain seq x y z
N MET A 1 5.53 37.61 4.48
CA MET A 1 4.56 38.52 5.13
C MET A 1 4.64 38.30 6.63
N PRO A 2 4.83 39.34 7.48
CA PRO A 2 4.79 39.19 8.93
C PRO A 2 3.42 38.70 9.39
N LEU A 3 3.39 37.96 10.51
CA LEU A 3 2.15 37.37 11.06
C LEU A 3 1.08 38.43 11.36
N GLU A 4 1.50 39.61 11.85
CA GLU A 4 0.62 40.74 12.12
C GLU A 4 -0.07 41.27 10.86
N ALA A 5 0.68 41.45 9.78
CA ALA A 5 0.12 41.87 8.49
C ALA A 5 -0.87 40.87 7.93
N TRP A 6 -0.62 39.56 8.14
CA TRP A 6 -1.58 38.51 7.77
C TRP A 6 -2.86 38.60 8.63
N ARG A 7 -2.74 38.82 9.94
CA ARG A 7 -3.91 38.95 10.84
C ARG A 7 -4.77 40.12 10.45
N GLU A 8 -4.17 41.28 10.15
CA GLU A 8 -4.90 42.45 9.68
C GLU A 8 -5.62 42.19 8.35
N GLN A 9 -4.98 41.50 7.43
CA GLN A 9 -5.58 41.12 6.16
C GLN A 9 -6.76 40.16 6.38
N ALA A 10 -6.54 39.09 7.16
CA ALA A 10 -7.58 38.12 7.51
C ALA A 10 -8.79 38.78 8.18
N LEU A 11 -8.56 39.70 9.10
CA LEU A 11 -9.65 40.45 9.78
C LEU A 11 -10.47 41.28 8.78
N ARG A 12 -9.82 41.92 7.80
CA ARG A 12 -10.50 42.67 6.73
C ARG A 12 -11.34 41.74 5.84
N GLU A 13 -10.79 40.62 5.41
CA GLU A 13 -11.47 39.66 4.53
C GLU A 13 -12.60 38.92 5.23
N LEU A 14 -12.46 38.65 6.52
CA LEU A 14 -13.50 38.07 7.37
C LEU A 14 -14.56 39.08 7.81
N LYS A 15 -14.52 40.30 7.28
CA LYS A 15 -15.49 41.37 7.61
C LYS A 15 -15.57 41.65 9.12
N GLY A 16 -14.43 41.66 9.80
CA GLY A 16 -14.31 41.91 11.25
C GLY A 16 -14.50 40.69 12.12
N ALA A 17 -14.77 39.51 11.57
CA ALA A 17 -14.76 38.27 12.35
C ALA A 17 -13.31 37.86 12.73
N PRO A 18 -13.10 37.34 13.94
CA PRO A 18 -11.75 37.01 14.42
C PRO A 18 -11.09 35.92 13.58
N PRO A 19 -9.79 36.03 13.27
CA PRO A 19 -9.03 35.04 12.48
C PRO A 19 -9.01 33.62 13.10
N GLU A 20 -9.26 33.53 14.42
CA GLU A 20 -9.38 32.25 15.15
C GLU A 20 -10.51 31.36 14.61
N ARG A 21 -11.48 31.93 13.88
CA ARG A 21 -12.50 31.17 13.15
C ARG A 21 -11.91 30.28 12.04
N LEU A 22 -10.70 30.54 11.60
CA LEU A 22 -9.99 29.75 10.60
C LEU A 22 -9.20 28.57 11.22
N ILE A 23 -9.15 28.50 12.57
CA ILE A 23 -8.54 27.35 13.26
C ILE A 23 -9.38 26.10 12.96
N ALA A 24 -8.74 25.12 12.37
CA ALA A 24 -9.34 23.80 12.16
C ALA A 24 -9.02 22.89 13.35
N ARG A 25 -10.00 22.06 13.76
CA ARG A 25 -9.79 21.01 14.77
C ARG A 25 -9.82 19.66 14.07
N ILE A 26 -8.68 18.98 14.05
CA ILE A 26 -8.53 17.70 13.41
C ILE A 26 -7.89 16.74 14.41
N GLU A 27 -8.58 15.64 14.73
CA GLU A 27 -8.10 14.59 15.65
C GLU A 27 -7.64 15.11 17.02
N GLY A 28 -8.34 16.11 17.55
CA GLY A 28 -8.02 16.75 18.84
C GLY A 28 -6.85 17.74 18.78
N LEU A 29 -6.27 17.98 17.61
CA LEU A 29 -5.25 19.00 17.37
C LEU A 29 -5.90 20.28 16.85
N GLU A 30 -5.49 21.42 17.37
CA GLU A 30 -5.81 22.73 16.80
C GLU A 30 -4.76 23.04 15.71
N ILE A 31 -5.26 23.29 14.51
CA ILE A 31 -4.44 23.63 13.34
C ILE A 31 -4.67 25.11 13.04
N GLU A 32 -3.65 25.91 13.26
CA GLU A 32 -3.66 27.34 12.94
C GLU A 32 -3.78 27.57 11.44
N ALA A 33 -4.46 28.66 11.06
CA ALA A 33 -4.60 29.02 9.66
C ALA A 33 -3.27 29.43 9.01
N LEU A 34 -2.30 29.88 9.81
CA LEU A 34 -0.96 30.24 9.37
C LEU A 34 0.07 29.92 10.47
N TYR A 35 1.11 29.22 10.08
CA TYR A 35 2.31 29.03 10.91
C TYR A 35 3.43 29.94 10.38
N PRO A 36 4.00 30.83 11.20
CA PRO A 36 5.17 31.58 10.79
C PRO A 36 6.35 30.64 10.54
N ALA A 37 7.18 30.98 9.54
CA ALA A 37 8.41 30.23 9.30
C ALA A 37 9.32 30.36 10.51
N VAL A 38 9.37 29.32 11.32
CA VAL A 38 10.36 29.19 12.39
C VAL A 38 11.53 28.39 11.84
N PRO A 39 12.76 28.88 11.89
CA PRO A 39 13.94 28.09 11.57
C PRO A 39 14.05 26.97 12.61
N ARG A 40 13.40 25.85 12.40
CA ARG A 40 13.52 24.67 13.23
C ARG A 40 14.34 23.65 12.48
N ALA A 41 15.58 23.45 12.91
CA ALA A 41 16.29 22.25 12.54
C ALA A 41 15.49 21.07 13.08
N LEU A 42 14.87 20.30 12.18
CA LEU A 42 14.19 19.07 12.54
C LEU A 42 15.25 17.99 12.74
N PRO A 43 15.50 17.56 13.99
CA PRO A 43 16.50 16.53 14.23
C PRO A 43 16.13 15.25 13.46
N GLY A 44 17.10 14.68 12.76
CA GLY A 44 16.97 13.36 12.13
C GLY A 44 16.47 13.31 10.67
N ARG A 45 16.21 14.45 10.01
CA ARG A 45 15.83 14.46 8.59
C ARG A 45 17.01 14.39 7.60
N GLU A 46 18.23 14.61 8.05
CA GLU A 46 19.39 14.61 7.15
C GLU A 46 19.63 13.28 6.42
N GLY A 47 19.21 12.15 7.00
CA GLY A 47 19.28 10.82 6.39
C GLY A 47 18.14 10.51 5.42
N LEU A 48 16.95 11.08 5.63
CA LEU A 48 15.76 10.81 4.79
C LEU A 48 15.82 11.51 3.43
N LEU A 49 16.51 12.64 3.33
CA LEU A 49 16.65 13.40 2.08
C LEU A 49 17.85 12.94 1.23
N ARG A 50 18.64 11.97 1.67
CA ARG A 50 19.80 11.44 0.96
C ARG A 50 19.49 10.22 0.09
N ALA A 51 18.26 9.72 0.10
CA ALA A 51 17.88 8.65 -0.83
C ALA A 51 17.88 9.19 -2.28
N PRO A 52 18.48 8.48 -3.23
CA PRO A 52 18.51 8.90 -4.62
C PRO A 52 17.11 8.84 -5.21
N GLY A 53 16.44 9.98 -5.35
CA GLY A 53 15.22 10.14 -6.10
C GLY A 53 14.02 9.28 -5.67
N TRP A 54 12.97 9.32 -6.45
CA TRP A 54 11.81 8.44 -6.37
C TRP A 54 11.74 7.52 -7.58
N THR A 55 11.03 6.39 -7.46
CA THR A 55 10.69 5.52 -8.58
C THR A 55 9.25 5.77 -8.99
N VAL A 56 9.02 6.08 -10.26
CA VAL A 56 7.66 6.21 -10.82
C VAL A 56 7.06 4.81 -10.89
N CYS A 57 5.91 4.61 -10.25
CA CYS A 57 5.22 3.33 -10.14
C CYS A 57 3.72 3.54 -10.39
N PRO A 58 3.26 3.53 -11.65
CA PRO A 58 1.85 3.68 -11.98
C PRO A 58 1.03 2.49 -11.48
N GLU A 59 -0.17 2.77 -10.98
CA GLU A 59 -1.13 1.73 -10.63
C GLU A 59 -1.91 1.27 -11.85
N THR A 60 -2.04 -0.04 -12.03
CA THR A 60 -2.81 -0.67 -13.10
C THR A 60 -4.04 -1.36 -12.51
N THR A 61 -5.23 -0.99 -13.02
CA THR A 61 -6.52 -1.44 -12.52
C THR A 61 -7.47 -1.93 -13.62
N HIS A 62 -7.02 -1.99 -14.87
CA HIS A 62 -7.87 -2.45 -15.98
C HIS A 62 -8.24 -3.92 -15.78
N PRO A 63 -9.53 -4.31 -15.88
CA PRO A 63 -9.99 -5.68 -15.57
C PRO A 63 -9.42 -6.76 -16.48
N ASP A 64 -9.19 -6.46 -17.74
CA ASP A 64 -8.57 -7.38 -18.71
C ASP A 64 -7.05 -7.43 -18.50
N PRO A 65 -6.49 -8.63 -18.17
CA PRO A 65 -5.06 -8.78 -17.93
C PRO A 65 -4.16 -8.46 -19.13
N ALA A 66 -4.63 -8.72 -20.35
CA ALA A 66 -3.84 -8.44 -21.57
C ALA A 66 -3.75 -6.93 -21.82
N VAL A 67 -4.85 -6.21 -21.64
CA VAL A 67 -4.89 -4.74 -21.73
C VAL A 67 -4.04 -4.11 -20.63
N ALA A 68 -4.14 -4.63 -19.40
CA ALA A 68 -3.34 -4.20 -18.27
C ALA A 68 -1.85 -4.42 -18.53
N GLY A 69 -1.44 -5.60 -19.03
CA GLY A 69 -0.06 -5.91 -19.40
C GLY A 69 0.50 -5.00 -20.48
N ALA A 70 -0.31 -4.70 -21.51
CA ALA A 70 0.08 -3.75 -22.56
C ALA A 70 0.26 -2.32 -21.99
N ALA A 71 -0.56 -1.91 -21.03
CA ALA A 71 -0.40 -0.62 -20.35
C ALA A 71 0.90 -0.59 -19.53
N ILE A 72 1.17 -1.64 -18.76
CA ILE A 72 2.42 -1.80 -17.99
C ILE A 72 3.65 -1.68 -18.90
N ALA A 73 3.67 -2.43 -20.00
CA ALA A 73 4.78 -2.40 -20.95
C ALA A 73 5.02 -0.98 -21.52
N ARG A 74 3.95 -0.28 -21.86
CA ARG A 74 4.01 1.12 -22.35
C ARG A 74 4.54 2.08 -21.29
N ASP A 75 4.11 1.92 -20.03
CA ASP A 75 4.53 2.79 -18.93
C ASP A 75 6.01 2.60 -18.61
N LEU A 76 6.49 1.35 -18.62
CA LEU A 76 7.93 1.04 -18.49
C LEU A 76 8.76 1.64 -19.62
N GLN A 77 8.29 1.59 -20.88
CA GLN A 77 8.94 2.25 -22.02
C GLN A 77 8.99 3.77 -21.87
N ARG A 78 8.05 4.38 -21.13
CA ARG A 78 7.98 5.81 -20.86
C ARG A 78 8.72 6.23 -19.59
N GLY A 79 9.42 5.33 -18.92
CA GLY A 79 10.28 5.65 -17.80
C GLY A 79 9.72 5.30 -16.42
N ALA A 80 8.62 4.53 -16.34
CA ALA A 80 8.24 3.90 -15.08
C ALA A 80 9.35 2.93 -14.65
N GLY A 81 9.67 2.90 -13.36
CA GLY A 81 10.73 2.06 -12.80
C GLY A 81 10.20 0.90 -11.97
N ALA A 82 8.89 0.82 -11.77
CA ALA A 82 8.23 -0.26 -11.03
C ALA A 82 6.81 -0.48 -11.55
N VAL A 83 6.23 -1.64 -11.19
CA VAL A 83 4.88 -2.06 -11.57
C VAL A 83 4.03 -2.19 -10.31
N TRP A 84 2.83 -1.62 -10.34
CA TRP A 84 1.80 -1.82 -9.31
C TRP A 84 0.52 -2.30 -9.97
N VAL A 85 0.10 -3.51 -9.60
CA VAL A 85 -1.16 -4.13 -10.06
C VAL A 85 -2.09 -4.27 -8.87
N ARG A 86 -3.26 -3.64 -8.96
CA ARG A 86 -4.36 -3.90 -8.03
C ARG A 86 -5.22 -5.02 -8.59
N LEU A 87 -5.41 -6.08 -7.82
CA LEU A 87 -6.33 -7.14 -8.20
C LEU A 87 -7.79 -6.69 -8.03
N ASP A 88 -8.67 -7.30 -8.82
CA ASP A 88 -10.13 -7.17 -8.65
C ASP A 88 -10.54 -7.39 -7.18
N GLU A 89 -11.37 -6.51 -6.65
CA GLU A 89 -11.74 -6.49 -5.23
C GLU A 89 -12.39 -7.79 -4.75
N ARG A 90 -13.12 -8.49 -5.62
CA ARG A 90 -13.71 -9.79 -5.27
C ARG A 90 -12.62 -10.86 -5.12
N LEU A 91 -11.66 -10.87 -6.06
CA LEU A 91 -10.49 -11.73 -5.94
C LEU A 91 -9.69 -11.38 -4.68
N ALA A 92 -9.45 -10.09 -4.44
CA ALA A 92 -8.74 -9.63 -3.25
C ALA A 92 -9.45 -10.00 -1.94
N ALA A 93 -10.78 -10.13 -1.95
CA ALA A 93 -11.55 -10.66 -0.81
C ALA A 93 -11.65 -12.20 -0.79
N GLY A 94 -11.05 -12.89 -1.75
CA GLY A 94 -11.10 -14.35 -1.87
C GLY A 94 -12.39 -14.89 -2.50
N VAL A 95 -13.25 -14.03 -3.06
CA VAL A 95 -14.54 -14.43 -3.61
C VAL A 95 -14.38 -14.96 -5.03
N ALA A 96 -14.69 -16.24 -5.26
CA ALA A 96 -14.78 -16.83 -6.58
C ALA A 96 -16.05 -16.34 -7.32
N GLY A 97 -16.01 -16.37 -8.64
CA GLY A 97 -17.18 -16.03 -9.49
C GLY A 97 -16.86 -15.04 -10.62
N PRO A 98 -17.84 -14.67 -11.46
CA PRO A 98 -17.62 -13.74 -12.55
C PRO A 98 -17.15 -12.36 -12.02
N PRO A 99 -16.42 -11.56 -12.84
CA PRO A 99 -16.02 -10.20 -12.45
C PRO A 99 -17.26 -9.36 -12.15
N ALA A 100 -17.10 -8.32 -11.31
CA ALA A 100 -18.17 -7.36 -11.10
C ALA A 100 -18.54 -6.70 -12.45
N PRO A 101 -19.81 -6.44 -12.70
CA PRO A 101 -20.28 -5.96 -14.01
C PRO A 101 -19.68 -4.62 -14.46
N THR A 102 -19.11 -3.85 -13.55
CA THR A 102 -18.67 -2.48 -13.79
C THR A 102 -17.17 -2.30 -14.01
N GLY A 103 -16.39 -3.38 -14.00
CA GLY A 103 -15.04 -3.43 -14.62
C GLY A 103 -13.97 -2.44 -14.18
N LEU A 104 -14.11 -1.72 -13.06
CA LEU A 104 -13.18 -0.69 -12.64
C LEU A 104 -12.47 -0.99 -11.32
N HIS A 105 -12.59 -2.22 -10.81
CA HIS A 105 -12.16 -2.55 -9.45
C HIS A 105 -10.89 -3.38 -9.38
N GLY A 106 -10.08 -3.36 -10.43
CA GLY A 106 -8.81 -4.05 -10.49
C GLY A 106 -8.73 -5.17 -11.53
N VAL A 107 -7.54 -5.71 -11.69
CA VAL A 107 -7.21 -6.70 -12.71
C VAL A 107 -7.71 -8.09 -12.33
N VAL A 108 -8.37 -8.79 -13.27
CA VAL A 108 -8.95 -10.10 -13.04
C VAL A 108 -7.94 -11.21 -13.34
N VAL A 109 -7.19 -11.65 -12.34
CA VAL A 109 -6.15 -12.70 -12.48
C VAL A 109 -6.67 -14.01 -11.89
N ARG A 110 -7.19 -14.91 -12.73
CA ARG A 110 -7.80 -16.16 -12.28
C ARG A 110 -7.00 -17.40 -12.62
N ASP A 111 -6.11 -17.31 -13.58
CA ASP A 111 -5.30 -18.41 -14.09
C ASP A 111 -3.88 -17.94 -14.40
N VAL A 112 -3.06 -18.90 -14.82
CA VAL A 112 -1.64 -18.67 -15.10
C VAL A 112 -1.46 -17.82 -16.37
N GLU A 113 -2.36 -17.94 -17.33
CA GLU A 113 -2.35 -17.21 -18.59
C GLU A 113 -2.62 -15.73 -18.35
N ALA A 114 -3.61 -15.40 -17.50
CA ALA A 114 -3.91 -14.03 -17.07
C ALA A 114 -2.70 -13.42 -16.35
N LEU A 115 -2.07 -14.16 -15.43
CA LEU A 115 -0.89 -13.68 -14.72
C LEU A 115 0.29 -13.48 -15.67
N ALA A 116 0.51 -14.39 -16.60
CA ALA A 116 1.57 -14.28 -17.62
C ALA A 116 1.38 -13.03 -18.50
N SER A 117 0.13 -12.75 -18.90
CA SER A 117 -0.21 -11.57 -19.69
C SER A 117 0.15 -10.25 -19.02
N LEU A 118 0.05 -10.18 -17.68
CA LEU A 118 0.40 -9.00 -16.90
C LEU A 118 1.88 -8.69 -16.90
N ILE A 119 2.73 -9.71 -16.91
CA ILE A 119 4.18 -9.55 -16.76
C ILE A 119 4.94 -9.77 -18.08
N VAL A 120 4.21 -9.95 -19.18
CA VAL A 120 4.81 -10.05 -20.51
C VAL A 120 5.65 -8.80 -20.80
N GLY A 121 6.93 -8.98 -21.11
CA GLY A 121 7.86 -7.89 -21.39
C GLY A 121 8.39 -7.14 -20.15
N VAL A 122 8.05 -7.58 -18.94
CA VAL A 122 8.61 -7.05 -17.69
C VAL A 122 9.87 -7.83 -17.32
N ASP A 123 11.01 -7.14 -17.28
CA ASP A 123 12.24 -7.74 -16.72
C ASP A 123 12.14 -7.76 -15.19
N VAL A 124 11.62 -8.85 -14.64
CA VAL A 124 11.41 -9.03 -13.19
C VAL A 124 12.69 -9.01 -12.36
N ARG A 125 13.87 -9.14 -13.00
CA ARG A 125 15.17 -9.03 -12.33
C ARG A 125 15.53 -7.57 -12.01
N ARG A 126 15.00 -6.62 -12.80
CA ARG A 126 15.33 -5.20 -12.73
C ARG A 126 14.15 -4.34 -12.23
N THR A 127 12.93 -4.78 -12.52
CA THR A 127 11.70 -4.04 -12.27
C THR A 127 10.97 -4.64 -11.08
N PRO A 128 10.86 -3.92 -9.96
CA PRO A 128 10.04 -4.35 -8.84
C PRO A 128 8.57 -4.49 -9.26
N VAL A 129 7.96 -5.63 -8.92
CA VAL A 129 6.55 -5.91 -9.22
C VAL A 129 5.76 -5.98 -7.93
N THR A 130 4.75 -5.13 -7.82
CA THR A 130 3.77 -5.15 -6.73
C THR A 130 2.46 -5.71 -7.23
N LEU A 131 1.97 -6.76 -6.59
CA LEU A 131 0.63 -7.30 -6.76
C LEU A 131 -0.14 -7.07 -5.45
N ALA A 132 -1.08 -6.13 -5.44
CA ALA A 132 -1.94 -5.85 -4.29
C ALA A 132 -3.07 -6.91 -4.28
N VAL A 133 -2.88 -7.96 -3.48
CA VAL A 133 -3.68 -9.20 -3.55
C VAL A 133 -4.69 -9.34 -2.41
N GLY A 134 -4.67 -8.47 -1.40
CA GLY A 134 -5.60 -8.53 -0.28
C GLY A 134 -5.55 -9.90 0.45
N ALA A 135 -6.69 -10.59 0.54
CA ALA A 135 -6.79 -11.94 1.11
C ALA A 135 -6.46 -13.06 0.10
N ALA A 136 -6.28 -12.75 -1.19
CA ALA A 136 -6.05 -13.76 -2.25
C ALA A 136 -4.58 -14.22 -2.36
N GLY A 137 -3.71 -13.89 -1.41
CA GLY A 137 -2.27 -14.15 -1.47
C GLY A 137 -1.91 -15.60 -1.76
N ARG A 138 -2.61 -16.56 -1.14
CA ARG A 138 -2.41 -18.00 -1.37
C ARG A 138 -2.71 -18.42 -2.81
N GLY A 139 -3.81 -17.91 -3.38
CA GLY A 139 -4.18 -18.18 -4.77
C GLY A 139 -3.12 -17.64 -5.75
N VAL A 140 -2.73 -16.37 -5.58
CA VAL A 140 -1.72 -15.73 -6.45
C VAL A 140 -0.35 -16.39 -6.30
N ARG A 141 0.06 -16.77 -5.09
CA ARG A 141 1.26 -17.60 -4.88
C ARG A 141 1.22 -18.89 -5.71
N THR A 142 0.07 -19.57 -5.73
CA THR A 142 -0.10 -20.80 -6.51
C THR A 142 0.08 -20.55 -8.01
N LEU A 143 -0.50 -19.46 -8.53
CA LEU A 143 -0.34 -19.05 -9.92
C LEU A 143 1.11 -18.68 -10.26
N LEU A 144 1.80 -17.94 -9.39
CA LEU A 144 3.23 -17.63 -9.54
C LEU A 144 4.08 -18.88 -9.59
N SER A 145 3.82 -19.85 -8.69
CA SER A 145 4.54 -21.14 -8.67
C SER A 145 4.28 -21.96 -9.93
N ALA A 146 3.03 -21.98 -10.42
CA ALA A 146 2.66 -22.67 -11.64
C ALA A 146 3.31 -22.03 -12.89
N LEU A 147 3.34 -20.70 -12.96
CA LEU A 147 4.00 -19.98 -14.05
C LEU A 147 5.51 -20.26 -14.07
N ALA A 148 6.15 -20.29 -12.89
CA ALA A 148 7.56 -20.65 -12.77
C ALA A 148 7.81 -22.11 -13.21
N GLY A 149 6.95 -23.04 -12.81
CA GLY A 149 7.03 -24.44 -13.22
C GLY A 149 6.94 -24.66 -14.74
N ARG A 150 6.31 -23.72 -15.46
CA ARG A 150 6.24 -23.69 -16.93
C ARG A 150 7.43 -22.96 -17.57
N GLY A 151 8.40 -22.49 -16.79
CA GLY A 151 9.55 -21.73 -17.27
C GLY A 151 9.23 -20.26 -17.64
N GLY A 152 8.01 -19.79 -17.35
CA GLY A 152 7.58 -18.42 -17.66
C GLY A 152 8.03 -17.37 -16.64
N LEU A 153 8.58 -17.79 -15.49
CA LEU A 153 9.02 -16.89 -14.43
C LEU A 153 10.12 -17.53 -13.58
N GLU A 154 11.16 -16.78 -13.26
CA GLU A 154 12.15 -17.17 -12.25
C GLU A 154 11.81 -16.52 -10.90
N LEU A 155 11.25 -17.30 -9.98
CA LEU A 155 10.82 -16.82 -8.66
C LEU A 155 11.95 -16.18 -7.84
N ALA A 156 13.14 -16.74 -7.90
CA ALA A 156 14.30 -16.23 -7.16
C ALA A 156 14.74 -14.83 -7.64
N ALA A 157 14.42 -14.48 -8.88
CA ALA A 157 14.71 -13.17 -9.46
C ALA A 157 13.59 -12.16 -9.22
N LEU A 158 12.39 -12.63 -8.87
CA LEU A 158 11.24 -11.76 -8.62
C LEU A 158 11.46 -10.97 -7.34
N HIS A 159 11.35 -9.64 -7.44
CA HIS A 159 11.40 -8.74 -6.29
C HIS A 159 10.28 -7.70 -6.36
N GLY A 160 9.97 -7.13 -5.20
CA GLY A 160 8.84 -6.22 -5.06
C GLY A 160 7.93 -6.64 -3.92
N LEU A 161 6.62 -6.77 -4.20
CA LEU A 161 5.63 -7.01 -3.15
C LEU A 161 4.48 -7.91 -3.65
N LEU A 162 4.30 -9.04 -3.00
CA LEU A 162 3.02 -9.78 -3.03
C LEU A 162 2.19 -9.29 -1.84
N GLY A 163 1.45 -8.22 -2.05
CA GLY A 163 0.83 -7.41 -1.01
C GLY A 163 -0.41 -8.06 -0.40
N CYS A 164 -0.21 -9.00 0.52
CA CYS A 164 -1.31 -9.55 1.32
C CYS A 164 -1.74 -8.53 2.36
N ASP A 165 -3.01 -8.17 2.34
CA ASP A 165 -3.68 -7.30 3.32
C ASP A 165 -5.15 -7.70 3.48
N PRO A 166 -5.44 -8.76 4.23
CA PRO A 166 -6.82 -9.20 4.42
C PRO A 166 -7.64 -8.21 5.25
N LEU A 167 -7.01 -7.35 6.06
CA LEU A 167 -7.71 -6.34 6.84
C LEU A 167 -8.21 -5.21 5.93
N ALA A 168 -7.36 -4.70 5.05
CA ALA A 168 -7.80 -3.70 4.06
C ALA A 168 -8.86 -4.28 3.11
N ALA A 169 -8.73 -5.53 2.68
CA ALA A 169 -9.75 -6.20 1.87
C ALA A 169 -11.11 -6.28 2.60
N LEU A 170 -11.09 -6.54 3.92
CA LEU A 170 -12.29 -6.54 4.76
C LEU A 170 -12.89 -5.14 4.89
N VAL A 171 -12.07 -4.11 5.13
CA VAL A 171 -12.51 -2.72 5.24
C VAL A 171 -13.16 -2.25 3.93
N ASN A 172 -12.53 -2.53 2.80
CA ASN A 172 -13.00 -2.08 1.48
C ASN A 172 -14.31 -2.76 1.05
N ARG A 173 -14.54 -4.02 1.46
CA ARG A 173 -15.73 -4.78 1.03
C ARG A 173 -16.75 -5.05 2.11
N GLY A 174 -16.40 -4.87 3.38
CA GLY A 174 -17.25 -5.27 4.51
C GLY A 174 -17.34 -6.79 4.75
N ALA A 175 -16.75 -7.63 3.89
CA ALA A 175 -16.78 -9.08 4.02
C ALA A 175 -15.59 -9.75 3.32
N LEU A 176 -15.15 -10.89 3.85
CA LEU A 176 -14.23 -11.83 3.22
C LEU A 176 -14.95 -13.15 2.89
N ALA A 177 -14.37 -13.95 2.00
CA ALA A 177 -14.91 -15.27 1.63
C ALA A 177 -14.81 -16.29 2.78
N TRP A 178 -13.91 -16.06 3.72
CA TRP A 178 -13.64 -16.91 4.90
C TRP A 178 -13.25 -16.07 6.12
N PRO A 179 -13.25 -16.68 7.34
CA PRO A 179 -12.89 -15.95 8.57
C PRO A 179 -11.52 -15.29 8.47
N ILE A 180 -11.37 -14.15 9.16
CA ILE A 180 -10.13 -13.35 9.12
C ILE A 180 -8.91 -14.15 9.60
N GLU A 181 -9.10 -15.04 10.58
CA GLU A 181 -8.05 -15.90 11.10
C GLU A 181 -7.47 -16.82 10.03
N HIS A 182 -8.34 -17.31 9.13
CA HIS A 182 -7.91 -18.11 7.98
C HIS A 182 -7.10 -17.25 7.00
N ALA A 183 -7.55 -16.05 6.67
CA ALA A 183 -6.83 -15.15 5.78
C ALA A 183 -5.46 -14.74 6.35
N LEU A 184 -5.35 -14.53 7.66
CA LEU A 184 -4.07 -14.26 8.35
C LEU A 184 -3.15 -15.49 8.36
N LYS A 185 -3.69 -16.69 8.51
CA LYS A 185 -2.92 -17.93 8.38
C LYS A 185 -2.37 -18.08 6.96
N ASP A 186 -3.20 -17.90 5.94
CA ASP A 186 -2.77 -17.94 4.53
C ASP A 186 -1.66 -16.91 4.26
N MET A 187 -1.78 -15.69 4.79
CA MET A 187 -0.73 -14.67 4.70
C MET A 187 0.59 -15.14 5.31
N SER A 188 0.56 -15.79 6.47
CA SER A 188 1.77 -16.34 7.11
C SER A 188 2.40 -17.48 6.32
N GLU A 189 1.59 -18.35 5.69
CA GLU A 189 2.06 -19.40 4.78
C GLU A 189 2.70 -18.83 3.51
N VAL A 190 2.12 -17.75 2.96
CA VAL A 190 2.71 -17.02 1.82
C VAL A 190 4.07 -16.43 2.20
N ALA A 191 4.18 -15.84 3.39
CA ALA A 191 5.46 -15.31 3.88
C ALA A 191 6.52 -16.40 4.09
N ALA A 192 6.11 -17.57 4.57
CA ALA A 192 7.01 -18.72 4.71
C ALA A 192 7.50 -19.24 3.34
N TRP A 193 6.61 -19.35 2.37
CA TRP A 193 6.94 -19.73 1.01
C TRP A 193 7.90 -18.74 0.34
N ALA A 194 7.63 -17.44 0.45
CA ALA A 194 8.44 -16.40 -0.18
C ALA A 194 9.89 -16.42 0.33
N ARG A 195 10.11 -16.66 1.62
CA ARG A 195 11.47 -16.79 2.17
C ARG A 195 12.32 -17.87 1.50
N GLY A 196 11.70 -18.95 1.04
CA GLY A 196 12.40 -20.05 0.37
C GLY A 196 12.44 -19.92 -1.15
N ALA A 197 11.34 -19.52 -1.77
CA ALA A 197 11.18 -19.56 -3.23
C ALA A 197 11.41 -18.21 -3.92
N ALA A 198 11.08 -17.10 -3.27
CA ALA A 198 11.16 -15.75 -3.82
C ALA A 198 11.69 -14.77 -2.79
N PRO A 199 12.95 -14.85 -2.34
CA PRO A 199 13.49 -14.10 -1.21
C PRO A 199 13.52 -12.59 -1.43
N GLY A 200 13.47 -12.12 -2.68
CA GLY A 200 13.34 -10.71 -3.06
C GLY A 200 11.92 -10.14 -2.91
N LEU A 201 10.92 -10.99 -2.63
CA LEU A 201 9.53 -10.61 -2.58
C LEU A 201 9.08 -10.36 -1.13
N ARG A 202 8.62 -9.16 -0.83
CA ARG A 202 7.89 -8.85 0.41
C ARG A 202 6.46 -9.38 0.29
N THR A 203 5.81 -9.67 1.42
CA THR A 203 4.49 -10.33 1.38
C THR A 203 3.41 -9.64 2.20
N ALA A 204 3.73 -8.60 2.95
CA ALA A 204 2.77 -7.84 3.74
C ALA A 204 2.61 -6.43 3.20
N LEU A 205 1.38 -6.04 2.96
CA LEU A 205 0.95 -4.69 2.65
C LEU A 205 0.13 -4.15 3.82
N VAL A 206 0.17 -2.87 4.06
CA VAL A 206 -0.79 -2.13 4.89
C VAL A 206 -1.34 -1.01 4.01
N ASP A 207 -2.49 -1.28 3.39
CA ASP A 207 -3.20 -0.30 2.57
C ASP A 207 -4.16 0.50 3.45
N VAL A 208 -3.91 1.79 3.59
CA VAL A 208 -4.75 2.68 4.39
C VAL A 208 -5.83 3.39 3.58
N GLY A 209 -5.91 3.14 2.28
CA GLY A 209 -6.87 3.79 1.38
C GLY A 209 -8.31 3.63 1.86
N GLY A 210 -8.73 2.39 2.15
CA GLY A 210 -10.09 2.13 2.63
C GLY A 210 -10.42 2.79 3.98
N TYR A 211 -9.43 2.94 4.86
CA TYR A 211 -9.59 3.69 6.11
C TYR A 211 -9.72 5.19 5.84
N HIS A 212 -8.94 5.73 4.91
CA HIS A 212 -9.04 7.11 4.46
C HIS A 212 -10.44 7.41 3.89
N ASP A 213 -10.93 6.57 2.99
CA ASP A 213 -12.25 6.71 2.36
C ASP A 213 -13.40 6.59 3.37
N ALA A 214 -13.18 5.85 4.46
CA ALA A 214 -14.10 5.77 5.59
C ALA A 214 -14.00 6.98 6.56
N GLY A 215 -13.11 7.95 6.30
CA GLY A 215 -12.96 9.19 7.07
C GLY A 215 -11.81 9.20 8.08
N ALA A 216 -10.92 8.19 8.05
CA ALA A 216 -9.76 8.19 8.94
C ALA A 216 -8.82 9.36 8.64
N GLY A 217 -8.46 10.12 9.65
CA GLY A 217 -7.50 11.20 9.58
C GLY A 217 -6.05 10.71 9.48
N ALA A 218 -5.11 11.64 9.40
CA ALA A 218 -3.70 11.32 9.19
C ALA A 218 -3.10 10.52 10.36
N ALA A 219 -3.46 10.84 11.60
CA ALA A 219 -2.95 10.14 12.79
C ALA A 219 -3.52 8.71 12.88
N GLU A 220 -4.78 8.51 12.56
CA GLU A 220 -5.42 7.19 12.53
C GLU A 220 -4.79 6.31 11.45
N GLN A 221 -4.56 6.83 10.24
CA GLN A 221 -3.86 6.11 9.17
C GLN A 221 -2.43 5.71 9.57
N LEU A 222 -1.71 6.60 10.27
CA LEU A 222 -0.39 6.26 10.82
C LEU A 222 -0.46 5.20 11.91
N ALA A 223 -1.50 5.23 12.76
CA ALA A 223 -1.70 4.22 13.80
C ALA A 223 -1.94 2.82 13.21
N VAL A 224 -2.73 2.70 12.14
CA VAL A 224 -2.96 1.43 11.42
C VAL A 224 -1.64 0.85 10.89
N ARG A 225 -0.72 1.70 10.41
CA ARG A 225 0.59 1.28 9.87
C ARG A 225 1.62 0.95 10.94
N ARG A 226 1.39 1.34 12.19
CA ARG A 226 2.37 1.15 13.26
C ARG A 226 2.26 -0.27 13.83
N PRO A 227 3.34 -1.08 13.84
CA PRO A 227 3.32 -2.34 14.56
C PRO A 227 3.10 -2.07 16.05
N PRO A 228 2.38 -2.96 16.78
CA PRO A 228 2.22 -2.82 18.20
C PRO A 228 3.60 -2.69 18.85
N ALA A 229 3.73 -1.75 19.80
CA ALA A 229 4.96 -1.59 20.56
C ALA A 229 5.32 -2.97 21.16
N ARG A 230 6.53 -3.44 20.89
CA ARG A 230 7.02 -4.66 21.57
C ARG A 230 6.89 -4.39 23.07
N PRO A 231 6.27 -5.29 23.85
CA PRO A 231 6.26 -5.14 25.30
C PRO A 231 7.72 -5.00 25.74
N SER A 232 8.03 -3.95 26.50
CA SER A 232 9.35 -3.75 27.07
C SER A 232 9.67 -5.04 27.84
N ARG A 233 10.75 -5.74 27.48
CA ARG A 233 11.25 -6.84 28.32
C ARG A 233 11.55 -6.20 29.68
N SER A 234 10.76 -6.55 30.68
CA SER A 234 11.12 -6.24 32.05
C SER A 234 12.56 -6.71 32.28
N PRO A 235 13.44 -5.89 32.83
CA PRO A 235 14.76 -6.36 33.18
C PRO A 235 14.60 -7.57 34.11
N ALA A 236 15.21 -8.70 33.71
CA ALA A 236 15.20 -9.90 34.51
C ALA A 236 15.71 -9.53 35.91
N ALA A 237 14.90 -9.85 36.94
CA ALA A 237 15.32 -9.68 38.32
C ALA A 237 16.64 -10.43 38.51
N SER A 238 17.69 -9.69 38.92
CA SER A 238 18.97 -10.29 39.28
C SER A 238 18.77 -11.26 40.42
N PRO A 239 19.29 -12.49 40.35
CA PRO A 239 19.22 -13.36 41.49
C PRO A 239 20.02 -12.77 42.65
N SER A 240 19.35 -12.53 43.77
CA SER A 240 19.99 -12.17 45.04
C SER A 240 20.89 -13.31 45.49
N ARG A 241 22.15 -12.97 45.71
CA ARG A 241 23.11 -13.84 46.43
C ARG A 241 22.79 -13.86 47.93
#